data_50f520213ce3805eeab4a84ec745494e
#
_entry.id   50f520213ce3805eeab4a84ec745494e
#
_cell.length_a   1.000
_cell.length_b   1.000
_cell.length_c   1.000
_cell.angle_alpha   90.00
_cell.angle_beta   90.00
_cell.angle_gamma   90.00
#
_symmetry.space_group_name_H-M   'P 1'
#
loop_
_entity.id
_entity.type
_entity.pdbx_description
1 polymer ?
#
loop_
_entity_poly.entity_id
_entity_poly.type
_entity_poly.pdbx_seq_one_letter_code
_entity_poly.pdbx_strand_id
1 'polypeptide(L)'
;MVDLRAKPYNLTDADIAWVESTIAGMTAEEKVGQLFWQLTASQEESYLQELMEKYHLGGCRYNGMPGQKVLNQNRTLQKYAKVPVFIACNPEQGGNGVCPDGTFVSSQVKIGATRKPEYAQAMGRISGAQIKATGCNMAFAPVVDITYNWECEEVLARAGTTPQQAVGLHRLMVHPDARRCGAAPFGFGPMRLFRLP
;
A
#
# COMPACT_ATOMS: atom_id res chain seq x y z
N MET A 1 15.45 22.92 0.84
CA MET A 1 14.62 22.21 1.84
C MET A 1 13.26 21.94 1.20
N VAL A 2 12.68 20.76 1.40
CA VAL A 2 11.37 20.43 0.82
C VAL A 2 10.29 21.20 1.57
N ASP A 3 9.34 21.83 0.84
CA ASP A 3 8.18 22.47 1.46
C ASP A 3 7.13 21.41 1.77
N LEU A 4 7.02 21.00 3.03
CA LEU A 4 6.09 19.99 3.50
C LEU A 4 4.63 20.47 3.56
N ARG A 5 4.38 21.79 3.51
CA ARG A 5 3.02 22.36 3.42
C ARG A 5 2.46 22.30 2.00
N ALA A 6 3.36 22.33 1.01
CA ALA A 6 2.97 22.26 -0.40
C ALA A 6 2.59 20.83 -0.83
N LYS A 7 1.93 20.74 -1.98
CA LYS A 7 1.72 19.44 -2.66
C LYS A 7 3.08 18.79 -2.99
N PRO A 8 3.18 17.47 -2.90
CA PRO A 8 2.11 16.50 -2.63
C PRO A 8 1.81 16.25 -1.15
N TYR A 9 2.57 16.84 -0.22
CA TYR A 9 2.53 16.49 1.20
C TYR A 9 1.32 17.08 1.92
N ASN A 10 1.04 18.37 1.76
CA ASN A 10 -0.08 19.09 2.39
C ASN A 10 -0.18 18.84 3.92
N LEU A 11 0.96 18.83 4.61
CA LEU A 11 1.02 18.58 6.04
C LEU A 11 0.62 19.84 6.84
N THR A 12 -0.01 19.62 7.99
CA THR A 12 -0.24 20.64 8.99
C THR A 12 1.02 20.94 9.77
N ASP A 13 1.05 22.06 10.53
CA ASP A 13 2.21 22.40 11.36
C ASP A 13 2.47 21.32 12.44
N ALA A 14 1.44 20.70 12.97
CA ALA A 14 1.57 19.60 13.92
C ALA A 14 2.21 18.36 13.28
N ASP A 15 1.81 18.02 12.04
CA ASP A 15 2.40 16.90 11.29
C ASP A 15 3.87 17.17 10.99
N ILE A 16 4.22 18.41 10.59
CA ILE A 16 5.60 18.82 10.31
C ILE A 16 6.44 18.73 11.58
N ALA A 17 5.96 19.26 12.69
CA ALA A 17 6.67 19.19 13.97
C ALA A 17 6.93 17.75 14.40
N TRP A 18 5.94 16.84 14.18
CA TRP A 18 6.11 15.40 14.43
C TRP A 18 7.20 14.79 13.54
N VAL A 19 7.19 15.08 12.24
CA VAL A 19 8.20 14.58 11.28
C VAL A 19 9.61 15.06 11.68
N GLU A 20 9.77 16.36 11.93
CA GLU A 20 11.07 16.96 12.27
C GLU A 20 11.61 16.41 13.58
N SER A 21 10.78 16.34 14.62
CA SER A 21 11.20 15.80 15.93
C SER A 21 11.53 14.29 15.84
N THR A 22 10.78 13.54 15.06
CA THR A 22 11.05 12.11 14.83
C THR A 22 12.40 11.92 14.16
N ILE A 23 12.66 12.63 13.05
CA ILE A 23 13.94 12.55 12.33
C ILE A 23 15.11 13.00 13.21
N ALA A 24 14.93 14.07 13.99
CA ALA A 24 15.97 14.57 14.91
C ALA A 24 16.30 13.55 16.01
N GLY A 25 15.30 12.79 16.49
CA GLY A 25 15.48 11.76 17.51
C GLY A 25 15.96 10.41 17.01
N MET A 26 16.19 10.22 15.70
CA MET A 26 16.67 8.96 15.10
C MET A 26 18.19 8.93 15.01
N THR A 27 18.76 7.74 15.31
CA THR A 27 20.18 7.44 15.01
C THR A 27 20.42 7.31 13.50
N ALA A 28 21.67 7.20 13.09
CA ALA A 28 22.02 6.95 11.69
C ALA A 28 21.49 5.61 11.20
N GLU A 29 21.63 4.57 12.04
CA GLU A 29 21.14 3.21 11.77
C GLU A 29 19.61 3.19 11.58
N GLU A 30 18.88 3.85 12.48
CA GLU A 30 17.42 3.98 12.37
C GLU A 30 17.01 4.68 11.07
N LYS A 31 17.70 5.77 10.69
CA LYS A 31 17.43 6.48 9.43
C LYS A 31 17.69 5.60 8.21
N VAL A 32 18.79 4.85 8.23
CA VAL A 32 19.11 3.90 7.14
C VAL A 32 18.06 2.79 7.07
N GLY A 33 17.67 2.21 8.20
CA GLY A 33 16.64 1.17 8.28
C GLY A 33 15.32 1.58 7.65
N GLN A 34 14.91 2.85 7.81
CA GLN A 34 13.67 3.38 7.21
C GLN A 34 13.68 3.37 5.67
N LEU A 35 14.83 3.26 5.02
CA LEU A 35 14.93 3.18 3.56
C LEU A 35 14.74 1.76 3.02
N PHE A 36 14.71 0.75 3.89
CA PHE A 36 14.61 -0.65 3.49
C PHE A 36 13.22 -1.22 3.70
N TRP A 37 12.86 -2.10 2.79
CA TRP A 37 11.64 -2.89 2.82
C TRP A 37 11.98 -4.36 2.73
N GLN A 38 11.29 -5.20 3.50
CA GLN A 38 11.52 -6.63 3.53
C GLN A 38 10.25 -7.42 3.29
N LEU A 39 10.37 -8.50 2.51
CA LEU A 39 9.38 -9.57 2.49
C LEU A 39 9.53 -10.39 3.78
N THR A 40 8.49 -10.44 4.61
CA THR A 40 8.52 -11.22 5.86
C THR A 40 8.60 -12.71 5.57
N ALA A 41 9.58 -13.38 6.17
CA ALA A 41 9.83 -14.82 6.01
C ALA A 41 9.09 -15.67 7.05
N SER A 42 8.69 -15.07 8.19
CA SER A 42 8.01 -15.74 9.29
C SER A 42 6.99 -14.84 9.96
N GLN A 43 5.98 -15.42 10.62
CA GLN A 43 5.03 -14.72 11.47
C GLN A 43 5.37 -14.84 12.97
N GLU A 44 6.50 -15.46 13.31
CA GLU A 44 6.96 -15.54 14.70
C GLU A 44 7.21 -14.15 15.28
N GLU A 45 6.68 -13.92 16.48
CA GLU A 45 6.72 -12.59 17.11
C GLU A 45 8.15 -12.09 17.29
N SER A 46 9.08 -12.97 17.69
CA SER A 46 10.50 -12.63 17.88
C SER A 46 11.17 -12.17 16.58
N TYR A 47 10.83 -12.82 15.45
CA TYR A 47 11.33 -12.41 14.14
C TYR A 47 10.78 -11.05 13.72
N LEU A 48 9.47 -10.83 13.88
CA LEU A 48 8.85 -9.55 13.54
C LEU A 48 9.35 -8.41 14.43
N GLN A 49 9.59 -8.69 15.71
CA GLN A 49 10.23 -7.75 16.64
C GLN A 49 11.64 -7.39 16.20
N GLU A 50 12.46 -8.38 15.80
CA GLU A 50 13.82 -8.14 15.31
C GLU A 50 13.83 -7.22 14.09
N LEU A 51 12.88 -7.39 13.14
CA LEU A 51 12.76 -6.52 11.98
C LEU A 51 12.55 -5.05 12.37
N MET A 52 11.80 -4.79 13.43
CA MET A 52 11.47 -3.43 13.86
C MET A 52 12.51 -2.84 14.81
N GLU A 53 12.99 -3.60 15.79
CA GLU A 53 13.86 -3.08 16.85
C GLU A 53 15.35 -3.11 16.49
N LYS A 54 15.76 -4.07 15.66
CA LYS A 54 17.18 -4.22 15.26
C LYS A 54 17.45 -3.61 13.88
N TYR A 55 16.58 -3.90 12.91
CA TYR A 55 16.77 -3.42 11.53
C TYR A 55 16.03 -2.13 11.23
N HIS A 56 15.10 -1.70 12.06
CA HIS A 56 14.36 -0.43 11.97
C HIS A 56 13.69 -0.21 10.60
N LEU A 57 13.14 -1.28 10.00
CA LEU A 57 12.63 -1.25 8.62
C LEU A 57 11.53 -0.21 8.45
N GLY A 58 11.58 0.54 7.35
CA GLY A 58 10.54 1.49 6.95
C GLY A 58 9.31 0.81 6.36
N GLY A 59 9.45 -0.40 5.83
CA GLY A 59 8.34 -1.14 5.26
C GLY A 59 8.50 -2.65 5.27
N CYS A 60 7.36 -3.34 5.22
CA CYS A 60 7.29 -4.77 5.07
C CYS A 60 6.26 -5.16 4.00
N ARG A 61 6.49 -6.31 3.39
CA ARG A 61 5.56 -7.03 2.54
C ARG A 61 5.50 -8.47 3.02
N TYR A 62 4.48 -9.22 2.67
CA TYR A 62 4.29 -10.62 3.08
C TYR A 62 3.85 -11.48 1.89
N ASN A 63 4.09 -12.79 2.00
CA ASN A 63 3.51 -13.79 1.10
C ASN A 63 2.04 -14.02 1.45
N GLY A 64 1.25 -14.50 0.47
CA GLY A 64 -0.17 -14.77 0.66
C GLY A 64 -0.44 -15.70 1.83
N MET A 65 -1.25 -15.25 2.78
CA MET A 65 -1.70 -15.99 3.96
C MET A 65 -3.12 -15.53 4.36
N PRO A 66 -3.89 -16.33 5.12
CA PRO A 66 -5.24 -15.96 5.55
C PRO A 66 -5.31 -14.60 6.20
N GLY A 67 -6.38 -13.85 5.95
CA GLY A 67 -6.51 -12.44 6.38
C GLY A 67 -6.33 -12.23 7.87
N GLN A 68 -6.77 -13.17 8.72
CA GLN A 68 -6.53 -13.09 10.16
C GLN A 68 -5.03 -13.16 10.51
N LYS A 69 -4.25 -13.99 9.79
CA LYS A 69 -2.79 -14.06 9.98
C LYS A 69 -2.12 -12.78 9.52
N VAL A 70 -2.57 -12.21 8.39
CA VAL A 70 -2.11 -10.90 7.92
C VAL A 70 -2.33 -9.84 9.00
N LEU A 71 -3.56 -9.75 9.53
CA LEU A 71 -3.90 -8.78 10.57
C LEU A 71 -3.02 -8.95 11.83
N ASN A 72 -2.83 -10.17 12.29
CA ASN A 72 -2.01 -10.46 13.47
C ASN A 72 -0.55 -10.04 13.25
N GLN A 73 0.05 -10.44 12.12
CA GLN A 73 1.40 -10.02 11.74
C GLN A 73 1.54 -8.50 11.70
N ASN A 74 0.59 -7.82 11.04
CA ASN A 74 0.65 -6.37 10.86
C ASN A 74 0.51 -5.62 12.18
N ARG A 75 -0.33 -6.12 13.12
CA ARG A 75 -0.40 -5.60 14.49
C ARG A 75 0.91 -5.78 15.24
N THR A 76 1.55 -6.94 15.10
CA THR A 76 2.85 -7.22 15.72
C THR A 76 3.94 -6.29 15.18
N LEU A 77 4.02 -6.09 13.87
CA LEU A 77 4.97 -5.15 13.27
C LEU A 77 4.75 -3.72 13.80
N GLN A 78 3.51 -3.23 13.82
CA GLN A 78 3.20 -1.88 14.34
C GLN A 78 3.46 -1.75 15.85
N LYS A 79 3.29 -2.83 16.62
CA LYS A 79 3.55 -2.86 18.07
C LYS A 79 5.02 -2.55 18.38
N TYR A 80 5.95 -3.12 17.61
CA TYR A 80 7.39 -2.98 17.83
C TYR A 80 8.05 -1.86 17.02
N ALA A 81 7.34 -1.27 16.07
CA ALA A 81 7.85 -0.18 15.25
C ALA A 81 7.94 1.14 16.04
N LYS A 82 9.13 1.73 16.13
CA LYS A 82 9.34 3.07 16.72
C LYS A 82 8.68 4.16 15.86
N VAL A 83 8.78 4.02 14.54
CA VAL A 83 8.07 4.83 13.55
C VAL A 83 7.04 3.93 12.86
N PRO A 84 5.78 4.35 12.66
CA PRO A 84 4.79 3.51 12.01
C PRO A 84 5.28 2.96 10.67
N VAL A 85 5.28 1.62 10.55
CA VAL A 85 5.85 0.92 9.39
C VAL A 85 4.85 0.86 8.23
N PHE A 86 5.34 1.00 7.01
CA PHE A 86 4.55 0.69 5.83
C PHE A 86 4.36 -0.81 5.67
N ILE A 87 3.13 -1.23 5.41
CA ILE A 87 2.79 -2.64 5.17
C ILE A 87 2.07 -2.74 3.83
N ALA A 88 2.78 -3.32 2.86
CA ALA A 88 2.33 -3.37 1.48
C ALA A 88 1.68 -4.71 1.11
N CYS A 89 0.71 -4.62 0.19
CA CYS A 89 0.06 -5.76 -0.45
C CYS A 89 -0.18 -5.48 -1.94
N ASN A 90 -0.54 -6.51 -2.71
CA ASN A 90 -0.71 -6.45 -4.17
C ASN A 90 -2.18 -6.66 -4.61
N PRO A 91 -3.11 -5.76 -4.33
CA PRO A 91 -4.53 -5.94 -4.66
C PRO A 91 -4.83 -5.65 -6.14
N GLU A 92 -4.07 -6.22 -7.05
CA GLU A 92 -4.18 -5.96 -8.50
C GLU A 92 -5.46 -6.48 -9.12
N GLN A 93 -6.06 -7.52 -8.51
CA GLN A 93 -7.27 -8.20 -8.99
C GLN A 93 -8.42 -8.14 -7.98
N GLY A 94 -8.21 -7.41 -6.90
CA GLY A 94 -9.14 -7.30 -5.78
C GLY A 94 -8.47 -7.62 -4.44
N GLY A 95 -9.26 -7.93 -3.43
CA GLY A 95 -8.78 -8.24 -2.09
C GLY A 95 -8.02 -9.56 -1.98
N ASN A 96 -8.12 -10.45 -2.96
CA ASN A 96 -7.32 -11.68 -3.03
C ASN A 96 -5.80 -11.42 -3.11
N GLY A 97 -5.39 -10.24 -3.53
CA GLY A 97 -3.99 -9.80 -3.46
C GLY A 97 -3.59 -9.19 -2.10
N VAL A 98 -4.55 -9.01 -1.21
CA VAL A 98 -4.33 -8.67 0.21
C VAL A 98 -4.15 -9.95 1.02
N CYS A 99 -5.05 -10.91 0.83
CA CYS A 99 -5.05 -12.24 1.44
C CYS A 99 -5.79 -13.21 0.51
N PRO A 100 -5.40 -14.50 0.42
CA PRO A 100 -6.01 -15.47 -0.49
C PRO A 100 -7.51 -15.67 -0.28
N ASP A 101 -8.00 -15.47 0.94
CA ASP A 101 -9.42 -15.49 1.32
C ASP A 101 -10.13 -14.15 1.06
N GLY A 102 -9.44 -13.17 0.49
CA GLY A 102 -10.02 -11.90 0.06
C GLY A 102 -10.82 -12.02 -1.23
N THR A 103 -11.62 -11.01 -1.53
CA THR A 103 -12.52 -10.98 -2.68
C THR A 103 -11.73 -10.85 -3.99
N PHE A 104 -11.78 -11.86 -4.83
CA PHE A 104 -11.37 -11.73 -6.22
C PHE A 104 -12.45 -10.95 -6.99
N VAL A 105 -12.06 -9.88 -7.66
CA VAL A 105 -12.97 -9.09 -8.51
C VAL A 105 -12.74 -9.42 -9.97
N SER A 106 -11.58 -9.06 -10.53
CA SER A 106 -11.19 -9.36 -11.91
C SER A 106 -9.76 -8.90 -12.20
N SER A 107 -9.18 -9.38 -13.30
CA SER A 107 -7.94 -8.78 -13.80
C SER A 107 -8.18 -7.39 -14.40
N GLN A 108 -7.17 -6.55 -14.39
CA GLN A 108 -7.26 -5.18 -14.93
C GLN A 108 -7.61 -5.16 -16.42
N VAL A 109 -7.10 -6.12 -17.22
CA VAL A 109 -7.43 -6.23 -18.64
C VAL A 109 -8.92 -6.49 -18.86
N LYS A 110 -9.55 -7.34 -18.05
CA LYS A 110 -10.99 -7.60 -18.14
C LYS A 110 -11.80 -6.37 -17.76
N ILE A 111 -11.41 -5.66 -16.72
CA ILE A 111 -12.06 -4.40 -16.34
C ILE A 111 -11.91 -3.37 -17.46
N GLY A 112 -10.72 -3.20 -18.02
CA GLY A 112 -10.48 -2.31 -19.16
C GLY A 112 -11.32 -2.66 -20.37
N ALA A 113 -11.47 -3.94 -20.69
CA ALA A 113 -12.29 -4.42 -21.81
C ALA A 113 -13.77 -4.07 -21.69
N THR A 114 -14.29 -3.92 -20.46
CA THR A 114 -15.69 -3.50 -20.26
C THR A 114 -15.96 -2.08 -20.71
N ARG A 115 -14.93 -1.22 -20.75
CA ARG A 115 -15.03 0.23 -20.97
C ARG A 115 -15.96 0.94 -19.97
N LYS A 116 -16.20 0.34 -18.82
CA LYS A 116 -17.08 0.83 -17.76
C LYS A 116 -16.25 1.23 -16.53
N PRO A 117 -16.03 2.54 -16.32
CA PRO A 117 -15.19 3.04 -15.23
C PRO A 117 -15.70 2.67 -13.84
N GLU A 118 -17.00 2.44 -13.67
CA GLU A 118 -17.61 2.05 -12.42
C GLU A 118 -17.08 0.71 -11.87
N TYR A 119 -16.65 -0.21 -12.73
CA TYR A 119 -16.05 -1.47 -12.29
C TYR A 119 -14.65 -1.28 -11.72
N ALA A 120 -13.84 -0.38 -12.29
CA ALA A 120 -12.55 -0.02 -11.73
C ALA A 120 -12.72 0.64 -10.35
N GLN A 121 -13.70 1.54 -10.21
CA GLN A 121 -14.01 2.18 -8.93
C GLN A 121 -14.50 1.16 -7.89
N ALA A 122 -15.36 0.22 -8.29
CA ALA A 122 -15.83 -0.85 -7.41
C ALA A 122 -14.68 -1.74 -6.92
N MET A 123 -13.76 -2.13 -7.82
CA MET A 123 -12.57 -2.90 -7.46
C MET A 123 -11.70 -2.14 -6.45
N GLY A 124 -11.46 -0.85 -6.68
CA GLY A 124 -10.70 -0.01 -5.74
C GLY A 124 -11.34 0.08 -4.36
N ARG A 125 -12.68 0.21 -4.28
CA ARG A 125 -13.41 0.24 -3.01
C ARG A 125 -13.31 -1.09 -2.24
N ILE A 126 -13.52 -2.21 -2.94
CA ILE A 126 -13.44 -3.56 -2.35
C ILE A 126 -12.03 -3.82 -1.83
N SER A 127 -11.02 -3.59 -2.67
CA SER A 127 -9.62 -3.76 -2.30
C SER A 127 -9.25 -2.87 -1.11
N GLY A 128 -9.60 -1.60 -1.14
CA GLY A 128 -9.32 -0.65 -0.07
C GLY A 128 -9.95 -1.02 1.27
N ALA A 129 -11.18 -1.53 1.26
CA ALA A 129 -11.83 -2.02 2.48
C ALA A 129 -11.06 -3.20 3.10
N GLN A 130 -10.60 -4.14 2.28
CA GLN A 130 -9.87 -5.32 2.74
C GLN A 130 -8.43 -5.01 3.15
N ILE A 131 -7.75 -4.08 2.46
CA ILE A 131 -6.47 -3.51 2.89
C ILE A 131 -6.60 -2.96 4.32
N LYS A 132 -7.60 -2.13 4.55
CA LYS A 132 -7.85 -1.54 5.87
C LYS A 132 -8.17 -2.59 6.93
N ALA A 133 -9.03 -3.56 6.61
CA ALA A 133 -9.44 -4.61 7.53
C ALA A 133 -8.29 -5.50 8.00
N THR A 134 -7.25 -5.67 7.17
CA THR A 134 -6.05 -6.47 7.47
C THR A 134 -4.90 -5.65 8.06
N GLY A 135 -5.08 -4.34 8.26
CA GLY A 135 -4.04 -3.46 8.79
C GLY A 135 -2.92 -3.14 7.81
N CYS A 136 -3.08 -3.46 6.52
CA CYS A 136 -2.21 -2.94 5.47
C CYS A 136 -2.48 -1.45 5.27
N ASN A 137 -1.45 -0.69 4.88
CA ASN A 137 -1.55 0.75 4.69
C ASN A 137 -0.95 1.23 3.38
N MET A 138 -0.46 0.30 2.54
CA MET A 138 0.08 0.58 1.23
C MET A 138 -0.35 -0.48 0.21
N ALA A 139 -0.67 -0.04 -1.00
CA ALA A 139 -1.01 -0.91 -2.12
C ALA A 139 0.00 -0.75 -3.25
N PHE A 140 0.56 -1.86 -3.74
CA PHE A 140 1.32 -1.89 -4.99
C PHE A 140 0.37 -2.16 -6.17
N ALA A 141 -0.66 -1.31 -6.26
CA ALA A 141 -1.70 -1.36 -7.28
C ALA A 141 -2.40 0.01 -7.42
N PRO A 142 -3.04 0.29 -8.55
CA PRO A 142 -3.03 -0.50 -9.78
C PRO A 142 -1.70 -0.41 -10.52
N VAL A 143 -1.38 -1.45 -11.29
CA VAL A 143 -0.22 -1.43 -12.19
C VAL A 143 -0.61 -0.66 -13.45
N VAL A 144 0.21 0.31 -13.83
CA VAL A 144 -0.12 1.28 -14.90
C VAL A 144 0.61 1.01 -16.23
N ASP A 145 1.26 -0.14 -16.31
CA ASP A 145 1.88 -0.59 -17.56
C ASP A 145 0.83 -0.76 -18.66
N ILE A 146 1.25 -0.55 -19.89
CA ILE A 146 0.40 -0.72 -21.08
C ILE A 146 0.75 -1.99 -21.83
N THR A 147 -0.26 -2.67 -22.37
CA THR A 147 -0.10 -3.87 -23.17
C THR A 147 0.16 -3.49 -24.63
N TYR A 148 1.41 -3.20 -25.00
CA TYR A 148 1.81 -2.97 -26.39
C TYR A 148 2.74 -4.05 -26.94
N ASN A 149 3.29 -4.89 -26.07
CA ASN A 149 4.06 -6.07 -26.45
C ASN A 149 3.37 -7.32 -25.90
N TRP A 150 2.70 -8.06 -26.76
CA TRP A 150 1.95 -9.25 -26.38
C TRP A 150 2.85 -10.44 -25.96
N GLU A 151 4.15 -10.38 -26.27
CA GLU A 151 5.13 -11.38 -25.84
C GLU A 151 5.62 -11.16 -24.40
N CYS A 152 5.31 -9.99 -23.82
CA CYS A 152 5.69 -9.67 -22.45
C CYS A 152 4.57 -10.11 -21.47
N GLU A 153 4.82 -11.21 -20.75
CA GLU A 153 3.88 -11.79 -19.79
C GLU A 153 3.43 -10.78 -18.72
N GLU A 154 4.33 -9.95 -18.24
CA GLU A 154 4.07 -8.94 -17.19
C GLU A 154 2.98 -7.93 -17.58
N VAL A 155 2.83 -7.63 -18.87
CA VAL A 155 1.85 -6.63 -19.32
C VAL A 155 0.56 -7.21 -19.88
N LEU A 156 0.47 -8.53 -20.10
CA LEU A 156 -0.72 -9.18 -20.67
C LEU A 156 -1.99 -9.03 -19.81
N ALA A 157 -1.82 -8.92 -18.51
CA ALA A 157 -2.93 -8.75 -17.56
C ALA A 157 -3.28 -7.27 -17.27
N ARG A 158 -2.61 -6.31 -17.93
CA ARG A 158 -2.73 -4.88 -17.65
C ARG A 158 -3.88 -4.24 -18.43
N ALA A 159 -4.30 -3.06 -17.97
CA ALA A 159 -5.45 -2.36 -18.54
C ALA A 159 -5.04 -1.46 -19.70
N GLY A 160 -5.46 -1.86 -20.90
CA GLY A 160 -5.35 -1.03 -22.08
C GLY A 160 -4.00 -1.04 -22.79
N THR A 161 -4.00 -0.46 -23.97
CA THR A 161 -2.85 -0.39 -24.88
C THR A 161 -2.32 1.03 -25.06
N THR A 162 -2.92 2.00 -24.37
CA THR A 162 -2.50 3.40 -24.41
C THR A 162 -2.30 3.98 -23.01
N PRO A 163 -1.39 4.94 -22.82
CA PRO A 163 -1.18 5.62 -21.55
C PRO A 163 -2.46 6.24 -20.98
N GLN A 164 -3.34 6.76 -21.83
CA GLN A 164 -4.60 7.38 -21.42
C GLN A 164 -5.54 6.35 -20.78
N GLN A 165 -5.61 5.14 -21.32
CA GLN A 165 -6.41 4.05 -20.74
C GLN A 165 -5.87 3.61 -19.38
N ALA A 166 -4.55 3.43 -19.26
CA ALA A 166 -3.92 3.06 -18.00
C ALA A 166 -4.12 4.14 -16.92
N VAL A 167 -3.88 5.43 -17.25
CA VAL A 167 -4.08 6.56 -16.32
C VAL A 167 -5.56 6.73 -15.95
N GLY A 168 -6.47 6.52 -16.90
CA GLY A 168 -7.92 6.54 -16.64
C GLY A 168 -8.33 5.52 -15.60
N LEU A 169 -7.87 4.27 -15.73
CA LEU A 169 -8.13 3.21 -14.75
C LEU A 169 -7.52 3.53 -13.39
N HIS A 170 -6.28 4.00 -13.36
CA HIS A 170 -5.60 4.42 -12.14
C HIS A 170 -6.39 5.48 -11.36
N ARG A 171 -6.84 6.54 -12.03
CA ARG A 171 -7.63 7.61 -11.38
C ARG A 171 -8.90 7.10 -10.74
N LEU A 172 -9.55 6.10 -11.34
CA LEU A 172 -10.81 5.54 -10.85
C LEU A 172 -10.61 4.60 -9.66
N MET A 173 -9.60 3.74 -9.72
CA MET A 173 -9.28 2.83 -8.62
C MET A 173 -8.81 3.59 -7.37
N VAL A 174 -8.23 4.76 -7.55
CA VAL A 174 -7.74 5.63 -6.46
C VAL A 174 -8.64 6.82 -6.16
N HIS A 175 -9.89 6.79 -6.63
CA HIS A 175 -10.89 7.83 -6.34
C HIS A 175 -10.97 8.12 -4.82
N PRO A 176 -11.30 9.36 -4.39
CA PRO A 176 -11.40 9.74 -2.98
C PRO A 176 -12.23 8.80 -2.12
N ASP A 177 -13.28 8.21 -2.68
CA ASP A 177 -14.10 7.22 -1.97
C ASP A 177 -13.37 5.89 -1.74
N ALA A 178 -12.52 5.45 -2.66
CA ALA A 178 -11.62 4.33 -2.46
C ALA A 178 -10.54 4.64 -1.41
N ARG A 179 -10.03 5.88 -1.40
CA ARG A 179 -9.08 6.36 -0.38
C ARG A 179 -9.68 6.41 1.02
N ARG A 180 -10.95 6.76 1.17
CA ARG A 180 -11.66 6.73 2.47
C ARG A 180 -11.76 5.32 3.04
N CYS A 181 -11.65 4.29 2.19
CA CYS A 181 -11.58 2.90 2.60
C CYS A 181 -10.16 2.44 3.00
N GLY A 182 -9.14 3.30 2.96
CA GLY A 182 -7.78 3.00 3.42
C GLY A 182 -6.77 2.64 2.34
N ALA A 183 -7.16 2.57 1.07
CA ALA A 183 -6.22 2.46 -0.04
C ALA A 183 -5.66 3.85 -0.38
N ALA A 184 -4.51 4.20 0.16
CA ALA A 184 -3.72 5.31 -0.36
C ALA A 184 -2.81 4.76 -1.47
N PRO A 185 -2.99 5.18 -2.73
CA PRO A 185 -1.98 4.97 -3.74
C PRO A 185 -0.83 5.95 -3.51
N PHE A 186 0.31 5.69 -4.11
CA PHE A 186 1.43 6.61 -4.17
C PHE A 186 0.98 8.02 -4.55
N GLY A 187 0.70 8.81 -3.56
CA GLY A 187 0.29 10.19 -3.62
C GLY A 187 0.13 10.58 -2.17
N PHE A 188 1.16 11.19 -1.62
CA PHE A 188 1.22 11.68 -0.27
C PHE A 188 0.00 12.57 0.02
N GLY A 189 -1.08 11.93 0.46
CA GLY A 189 -2.15 12.60 1.17
C GLY A 189 -1.87 12.48 2.66
N PRO A 190 -2.45 13.31 3.54
CA PRO A 190 -2.12 13.29 4.94
C PRO A 190 -2.34 11.87 5.47
N MET A 191 -1.23 11.21 5.84
CA MET A 191 -1.26 9.99 6.62
C MET A 191 -1.93 10.31 7.94
N ARG A 192 -3.23 10.07 8.05
CA ARG A 192 -3.79 9.89 9.38
C ARG A 192 -3.17 8.61 9.91
N LEU A 193 -2.25 8.75 10.84
CA LEU A 193 -1.71 7.67 11.65
C LEU A 193 -2.91 6.95 12.27
N PHE A 194 -3.31 5.83 11.69
CA PHE A 194 -4.30 4.98 12.30
C PHE A 194 -3.63 4.28 13.48
N ARG A 195 -3.84 4.80 14.69
CA ARG A 195 -3.77 3.96 15.87
C ARG A 195 -4.88 2.92 15.68
N LEU A 196 -4.48 1.66 15.51
CA LEU A 196 -5.40 0.54 15.64
C LEU A 196 -5.87 0.52 17.10
N PRO A 197 -7.17 0.28 17.35
CA PRO A 197 -7.68 0.09 18.70
C PRO A 197 -7.06 -1.12 19.37
#